data_3f51fbddca91e1faf9e26f3fb46e12aa
#
_entry.id   3f51fbddca91e1faf9e26f3fb46e12aa
#
_cell.length_a   1.000
_cell.length_b   1.000
_cell.length_c   1.000
_cell.angle_alpha   90.00
_cell.angle_beta   90.00
_cell.angle_gamma   90.00
#
_symmetry.space_group_name_H-M   'P 1'
#
loop_
_entity.id
_entity.type
_entity.pdbx_description
1 polymer ?
#
loop_
_entity_poly.entity_id
_entity_poly.type
_entity_poly.pdbx_seq_one_letter_code
_entity_poly.pdbx_strand_id
1 'polypeptide(L)'
;MLTLELVVSVAVGLTTVLAVCMGLVVRFKSPKPRVREESENYYENIDGNRKRLGSLADDATVDLSIIVPAYNEEERLPVLLEDIRAYVVGRRQREPEFSYELLIMDDGSRDATLTVAMDFARAHGMRELKAVRHVINRGKGGAVTQGMMCALGRHLMFCDADGATRFSDIDALLEKAQQQTQIVAIGSRNNQALSGTVVERSHVRAFLQWGFHTYVTILGVHGVRDTQCGFKLFSREAARCIFPGMHVERFIFDVEILLLARYQGIPVVEVPVNWHEVAGSKMSIVRDSIQMALDLLAVRLNYML
;
A
#
# COMPACT_ATOMS: atom_id res chain seq x y z
N MET A 1 -5.11 -41.12 -38.33
CA MET A 1 -4.88 -41.58 -36.95
C MET A 1 -3.60 -41.01 -36.35
N LEU A 2 -2.44 -41.15 -36.99
CA LEU A 2 -1.15 -40.60 -36.50
C LEU A 2 -1.17 -39.08 -36.15
N THR A 3 -1.95 -38.26 -36.84
CA THR A 3 -2.03 -36.80 -36.57
C THR A 3 -2.77 -36.45 -35.29
N LEU A 4 -3.79 -37.22 -34.91
CA LEU A 4 -4.56 -36.96 -33.67
C LEU A 4 -3.74 -37.36 -32.42
N GLU A 5 -3.06 -38.50 -32.46
CA GLU A 5 -2.18 -38.94 -31.38
C GLU A 5 -1.03 -37.97 -31.15
N LEU A 6 -0.43 -37.44 -32.24
CA LEU A 6 0.61 -36.44 -32.16
C LEU A 6 0.10 -35.13 -31.52
N VAL A 7 -1.09 -34.65 -31.94
CA VAL A 7 -1.69 -33.44 -31.35
C VAL A 7 -2.01 -33.63 -29.88
N VAL A 8 -2.55 -34.78 -29.48
CA VAL A 8 -2.81 -35.10 -28.07
C VAL A 8 -1.53 -35.18 -27.28
N SER A 9 -0.48 -35.82 -27.79
CA SER A 9 0.81 -35.94 -27.10
C SER A 9 1.49 -34.56 -26.91
N VAL A 10 1.43 -33.71 -27.93
CA VAL A 10 1.95 -32.33 -27.84
C VAL A 10 1.15 -31.51 -26.81
N ALA A 11 -0.19 -31.62 -26.85
CA ALA A 11 -1.04 -30.91 -25.88
C ALA A 11 -0.76 -31.35 -24.42
N VAL A 12 -0.63 -32.67 -24.19
CA VAL A 12 -0.27 -33.22 -22.87
C VAL A 12 1.13 -32.77 -22.46
N GLY A 13 2.10 -32.76 -23.36
CA GLY A 13 3.46 -32.25 -23.08
C GLY A 13 3.42 -30.77 -22.69
N LEU A 14 2.71 -29.93 -23.43
CA LEU A 14 2.58 -28.51 -23.11
C LEU A 14 1.86 -28.25 -21.77
N THR A 15 0.79 -28.99 -21.47
CA THR A 15 0.07 -28.85 -20.20
C THR A 15 0.94 -29.30 -19.02
N THR A 16 1.73 -30.37 -19.19
CA THR A 16 2.67 -30.84 -18.16
C THR A 16 3.76 -29.81 -17.89
N VAL A 17 4.38 -29.26 -18.94
CA VAL A 17 5.39 -28.20 -18.82
C VAL A 17 4.80 -26.97 -18.13
N LEU A 18 3.59 -26.54 -18.53
CA LEU A 18 2.91 -25.42 -17.90
C LEU A 18 2.63 -25.68 -16.41
N ALA A 19 2.13 -26.86 -16.06
CA ALA A 19 1.88 -27.24 -14.67
C ALA A 19 3.18 -27.26 -13.82
N VAL A 20 4.27 -27.77 -14.38
CA VAL A 20 5.58 -27.75 -13.72
C VAL A 20 6.08 -26.32 -13.54
N CYS A 21 6.00 -25.47 -14.57
CA CYS A 21 6.38 -24.06 -14.46
C CYS A 21 5.52 -23.33 -13.41
N MET A 22 4.22 -23.54 -13.39
CA MET A 22 3.33 -22.98 -12.36
C MET A 22 3.70 -23.47 -10.97
N GLY A 23 3.96 -24.78 -10.79
CA GLY A 23 4.42 -25.34 -9.53
C GLY A 23 5.75 -24.76 -9.06
N LEU A 24 6.69 -24.51 -9.96
CA LEU A 24 7.96 -23.83 -9.67
C LEU A 24 7.73 -22.37 -9.26
N VAL A 25 6.84 -21.64 -9.96
CA VAL A 25 6.50 -20.26 -9.59
C VAL A 25 5.91 -20.24 -8.17
N VAL A 26 4.94 -21.09 -7.85
CA VAL A 26 4.38 -21.21 -6.50
C VAL A 26 5.47 -21.52 -5.50
N ARG A 27 6.31 -22.54 -5.73
CA ARG A 27 7.36 -22.96 -4.79
C ARG A 27 8.39 -21.87 -4.50
N PHE A 28 8.83 -21.11 -5.52
CA PHE A 28 9.89 -20.12 -5.37
C PHE A 28 9.39 -18.72 -5.07
N LYS A 29 8.13 -18.41 -5.41
CA LYS A 29 7.52 -17.09 -5.25
C LYS A 29 6.46 -17.05 -4.15
N SER A 30 6.07 -18.20 -3.58
CA SER A 30 5.14 -18.19 -2.44
C SER A 30 5.69 -17.32 -1.32
N PRO A 31 4.86 -16.43 -0.80
CA PRO A 31 5.25 -15.57 0.31
C PRO A 31 5.67 -16.43 1.52
N LYS A 32 6.78 -16.08 2.11
CA LYS A 32 7.26 -16.73 3.35
C LYS A 32 6.58 -16.07 4.55
N PRO A 33 6.36 -16.83 5.65
CA PRO A 33 5.90 -16.24 6.90
C PRO A 33 6.82 -15.09 7.33
N ARG A 34 6.23 -14.00 7.78
CA ARG A 34 6.97 -12.82 8.25
C ARG A 34 7.53 -13.09 9.63
N VAL A 35 8.83 -13.14 9.72
CA VAL A 35 9.55 -13.10 11.00
C VAL A 35 9.93 -11.64 11.24
N ARG A 36 9.45 -11.04 12.33
CA ARG A 36 9.82 -9.69 12.76
C ARG A 36 10.89 -9.78 13.83
N GLU A 37 11.85 -8.87 13.75
CA GLU A 37 12.77 -8.67 14.84
C GLU A 37 12.02 -8.03 16.03
N GLU A 38 12.41 -8.40 17.25
CA GLU A 38 11.76 -7.85 18.47
C GLU A 38 11.83 -6.31 18.50
N SER A 39 12.91 -5.74 17.96
CA SER A 39 13.09 -4.29 17.86
C SER A 39 12.02 -3.60 17.02
N GLU A 40 11.44 -4.27 16.03
CA GLU A 40 10.42 -3.75 15.12
C GLU A 40 9.03 -3.67 15.78
N ASN A 41 8.87 -4.20 17.00
CA ASN A 41 7.64 -4.07 17.79
C ASN A 41 7.59 -2.77 18.62
N TYR A 42 8.57 -1.89 18.46
CA TYR A 42 8.67 -0.64 19.20
C TYR A 42 8.80 0.53 18.25
N TYR A 43 8.35 1.69 18.71
CA TYR A 43 8.55 2.97 18.05
C TYR A 43 9.32 3.93 18.94
N GLU A 44 9.99 4.90 18.34
CA GLU A 44 10.57 6.05 19.01
C GLU A 44 9.62 7.25 18.87
N ASN A 45 9.36 7.96 19.98
CA ASN A 45 8.59 9.19 19.98
C ASN A 45 9.52 10.42 19.90
N ILE A 46 8.96 11.62 19.79
CA ILE A 46 9.72 12.86 19.64
C ILE A 46 10.66 13.16 20.82
N ASP A 47 10.36 12.62 22.00
CA ASP A 47 11.18 12.78 23.22
C ASP A 47 12.34 11.75 23.28
N GLY A 48 12.50 10.91 22.25
CA GLY A 48 13.51 9.83 22.20
C GLY A 48 13.14 8.59 23.02
N ASN A 49 11.93 8.52 23.56
CA ASN A 49 11.50 7.36 24.34
C ASN A 49 11.03 6.23 23.40
N ARG A 50 11.51 5.03 23.70
CA ARG A 50 11.07 3.82 23.01
C ARG A 50 9.85 3.23 23.70
N LYS A 51 8.76 3.02 22.94
CA LYS A 51 7.50 2.44 23.41
C LYS A 51 7.05 1.31 22.51
N ARG A 52 6.32 0.37 23.08
CA ARG A 52 5.75 -0.75 22.31
C ARG A 52 4.61 -0.24 21.41
N LEU A 53 4.56 -0.75 20.20
CA LEU A 53 3.47 -0.53 19.26
C LEU A 53 2.17 -1.16 19.76
N GLY A 54 1.04 -0.61 19.35
CA GLY A 54 -0.28 -1.19 19.56
C GLY A 54 -0.55 -2.39 18.64
N SER A 55 -1.76 -2.85 18.65
CA SER A 55 -2.23 -3.95 17.81
C SER A 55 -3.54 -3.59 17.11
N LEU A 56 -3.67 -4.01 15.85
CA LEU A 56 -4.93 -3.91 15.12
C LEU A 56 -6.06 -4.71 15.82
N ALA A 57 -5.71 -5.73 16.62
CA ALA A 57 -6.67 -6.50 17.41
C ALA A 57 -7.24 -5.72 18.61
N ASP A 58 -6.50 -4.70 19.11
CA ASP A 58 -6.97 -3.87 20.23
C ASP A 58 -8.12 -2.96 19.79
N ASP A 59 -8.84 -2.37 20.74
CA ASP A 59 -9.84 -1.36 20.44
C ASP A 59 -9.20 -0.07 19.93
N ALA A 60 -9.96 0.68 19.11
CA ALA A 60 -9.48 1.95 18.60
C ALA A 60 -9.35 2.98 19.72
N THR A 61 -8.21 3.66 19.78
CA THR A 61 -7.94 4.72 20.77
C THR A 61 -7.83 6.11 20.14
N VAL A 62 -7.74 6.18 18.82
CA VAL A 62 -7.71 7.44 18.04
C VAL A 62 -8.64 7.34 16.83
N ASP A 63 -9.00 8.48 16.24
CA ASP A 63 -9.92 8.51 15.10
C ASP A 63 -9.23 8.08 13.80
N LEU A 64 -7.97 8.46 13.61
CA LEU A 64 -7.22 8.20 12.38
C LEU A 64 -5.81 7.70 12.66
N SER A 65 -5.43 6.57 12.05
CA SER A 65 -4.02 6.16 11.90
C SER A 65 -3.53 6.50 10.50
N ILE A 66 -2.43 7.22 10.41
CA ILE A 66 -1.75 7.58 9.16
C ILE A 66 -0.47 6.76 9.09
N ILE A 67 -0.36 5.88 8.11
CA ILE A 67 0.80 5.01 7.90
C ILE A 67 1.56 5.51 6.69
N VAL A 68 2.83 5.86 6.88
CA VAL A 68 3.73 6.36 5.83
C VAL A 68 4.90 5.39 5.68
N PRO A 69 4.87 4.50 4.67
CA PRO A 69 6.04 3.69 4.35
C PRO A 69 7.13 4.58 3.74
N ALA A 70 8.33 4.54 4.29
CA ALA A 70 9.44 5.38 3.86
C ALA A 70 10.72 4.55 3.62
N TYR A 71 11.40 4.80 2.50
CA TYR A 71 12.71 4.23 2.20
C TYR A 71 13.57 5.21 1.40
N ASN A 72 14.58 5.80 2.04
CA ASN A 72 15.43 6.85 1.49
C ASN A 72 14.61 8.05 0.97
N GLU A 73 13.82 8.67 1.85
CA GLU A 73 12.87 9.74 1.55
C GLU A 73 13.26 11.08 2.22
N GLU A 74 14.53 11.26 2.62
CA GLU A 74 15.00 12.44 3.36
C GLU A 74 14.63 13.78 2.71
N GLU A 75 14.59 13.83 1.36
CA GLU A 75 14.28 15.05 0.61
C GLU A 75 12.77 15.29 0.46
N ARG A 76 11.96 14.21 0.36
CA ARG A 76 10.54 14.31 0.01
C ARG A 76 9.60 14.24 1.21
N LEU A 77 9.97 13.47 2.23
CA LEU A 77 9.17 13.27 3.43
C LEU A 77 8.77 14.59 4.14
N PRO A 78 9.61 15.63 4.24
CA PRO A 78 9.22 16.91 4.86
C PRO A 78 8.01 17.57 4.19
N VAL A 79 7.86 17.44 2.88
CA VAL A 79 6.73 18.01 2.12
C VAL A 79 5.43 17.34 2.54
N LEU A 80 5.42 16.00 2.63
CA LEU A 80 4.25 15.25 3.12
C LEU A 80 3.94 15.60 4.58
N LEU A 81 4.97 15.66 5.44
CA LEU A 81 4.78 15.97 6.86
C LEU A 81 4.15 17.34 7.07
N GLU A 82 4.52 18.34 6.27
CA GLU A 82 3.90 19.67 6.31
C GLU A 82 2.44 19.64 5.84
N ASP A 83 2.12 18.88 4.80
CA ASP A 83 0.74 18.74 4.31
C ASP A 83 -0.15 18.02 5.35
N ILE A 84 0.35 16.96 5.99
CA ILE A 84 -0.32 16.27 7.11
C ILE A 84 -0.52 17.25 8.29
N ARG A 85 0.52 17.99 8.68
CA ARG A 85 0.45 18.95 9.78
C ARG A 85 -0.61 20.02 9.52
N ALA A 86 -0.58 20.62 8.34
CA ALA A 86 -1.56 21.64 7.94
C ALA A 86 -2.99 21.10 7.99
N TYR A 87 -3.21 19.88 7.49
CA TYR A 87 -4.50 19.22 7.56
C TYR A 87 -4.97 19.00 9.00
N VAL A 88 -4.12 18.43 9.85
CA VAL A 88 -4.48 18.13 11.25
C VAL A 88 -4.78 19.39 12.04
N VAL A 89 -4.00 20.45 11.86
CA VAL A 89 -4.25 21.75 12.51
C VAL A 89 -5.61 22.29 12.07
N GLY A 90 -5.91 22.30 10.77
CA GLY A 90 -7.20 22.75 10.24
C GLY A 90 -8.36 21.85 10.67
N ARG A 91 -8.14 20.55 10.80
CA ARG A 91 -9.15 19.59 11.26
C ARG A 91 -9.49 19.83 12.74
N ARG A 92 -8.50 19.99 13.61
CA ARG A 92 -8.69 20.26 15.05
C ARG A 92 -9.35 21.61 15.33
N GLN A 93 -9.25 22.59 14.44
CA GLN A 93 -10.00 23.85 14.55
C GLN A 93 -11.50 23.63 14.38
N ARG A 94 -11.90 22.67 13.55
CA ARG A 94 -13.30 22.30 13.28
C ARG A 94 -13.83 21.25 14.26
N GLU A 95 -12.97 20.33 14.67
CA GLU A 95 -13.24 19.20 15.54
C GLU A 95 -12.14 19.10 16.61
N PRO A 96 -12.26 19.84 17.75
CA PRO A 96 -11.22 19.89 18.77
C PRO A 96 -10.82 18.53 19.36
N GLU A 97 -11.74 17.58 19.41
CA GLU A 97 -11.54 16.21 19.92
C GLU A 97 -10.90 15.26 18.89
N PHE A 98 -10.63 15.74 17.65
CA PHE A 98 -10.03 14.90 16.63
C PHE A 98 -8.65 14.40 17.05
N SER A 99 -8.52 13.08 17.09
CA SER A 99 -7.33 12.37 17.52
C SER A 99 -6.71 11.55 16.39
N TYR A 100 -5.39 11.52 16.31
CA TYR A 100 -4.69 10.77 15.28
C TYR A 100 -3.37 10.21 15.80
N GLU A 101 -2.79 9.29 15.06
CA GLU A 101 -1.40 8.87 15.14
C GLU A 101 -0.77 8.88 13.75
N LEU A 102 0.52 9.17 13.68
CA LEU A 102 1.31 9.16 12.45
C LEU A 102 2.46 8.17 12.61
N LEU A 103 2.39 7.05 11.88
CA LEU A 103 3.39 5.99 11.90
C LEU A 103 4.31 6.15 10.68
N ILE A 104 5.55 6.58 10.90
CA ILE A 104 6.60 6.57 9.87
C ILE A 104 7.26 5.18 9.91
N MET A 105 6.98 4.38 8.88
CA MET A 105 7.49 3.02 8.76
C MET A 105 8.75 3.04 7.90
N ASP A 106 9.91 3.25 8.52
CA ASP A 106 11.21 3.29 7.84
C ASP A 106 11.65 1.87 7.46
N ASP A 107 11.62 1.57 6.18
CA ASP A 107 11.93 0.25 5.63
C ASP A 107 13.46 0.04 5.44
N GLY A 108 14.23 0.39 6.46
CA GLY A 108 15.68 0.23 6.50
C GLY A 108 16.41 1.25 5.63
N SER A 109 16.04 2.53 5.71
CA SER A 109 16.71 3.63 4.99
C SER A 109 18.19 3.74 5.36
N ARG A 110 18.97 4.19 4.39
CA ARG A 110 20.43 4.43 4.51
C ARG A 110 20.78 5.91 4.56
N ASP A 111 19.80 6.76 4.30
CA ASP A 111 19.87 8.22 4.38
C ASP A 111 19.33 8.74 5.71
N ALA A 112 19.08 10.04 5.82
CA ALA A 112 18.59 10.69 7.03
C ALA A 112 17.05 10.67 7.17
N THR A 113 16.32 9.80 6.45
CA THR A 113 14.83 9.75 6.43
C THR A 113 14.22 9.84 7.82
N LEU A 114 14.63 8.97 8.75
CA LEU A 114 14.05 8.94 10.09
C LEU A 114 14.44 10.15 10.93
N THR A 115 15.68 10.61 10.80
CA THR A 115 16.19 11.80 11.47
C THR A 115 15.39 13.03 11.07
N VAL A 116 15.17 13.21 9.75
CA VAL A 116 14.40 14.33 9.21
C VAL A 116 12.95 14.30 9.72
N ALA A 117 12.31 13.11 9.75
CA ALA A 117 10.97 12.97 10.30
C ALA A 117 10.87 13.38 11.76
N MET A 118 11.84 12.92 12.58
CA MET A 118 11.87 13.22 14.02
C MET A 118 12.19 14.68 14.30
N ASP A 119 13.11 15.28 13.55
CA ASP A 119 13.45 16.70 13.71
C ASP A 119 12.28 17.59 13.29
N PHE A 120 11.59 17.27 12.19
CA PHE A 120 10.38 17.95 11.79
C PHE A 120 9.30 17.87 12.89
N ALA A 121 9.07 16.68 13.43
CA ALA A 121 8.09 16.47 14.48
C ALA A 121 8.41 17.23 15.76
N ARG A 122 9.69 17.29 16.17
CA ARG A 122 10.15 18.09 17.32
C ARG A 122 9.94 19.59 17.09
N ALA A 123 10.33 20.08 15.91
CA ALA A 123 10.19 21.50 15.55
C ALA A 123 8.75 21.99 15.59
N HIS A 124 7.81 21.12 15.24
CA HIS A 124 6.38 21.44 15.13
C HIS A 124 5.51 20.87 16.26
N GLY A 125 6.11 20.21 17.27
CA GLY A 125 5.39 19.65 18.41
C GLY A 125 4.42 18.52 18.05
N MET A 126 4.71 17.72 17.01
CA MET A 126 3.86 16.62 16.54
C MET A 126 4.09 15.37 17.42
N ARG A 127 3.52 15.36 18.62
CA ARG A 127 3.69 14.27 19.60
C ARG A 127 3.08 12.94 19.17
N GLU A 128 2.19 12.97 18.21
CA GLU A 128 1.50 11.81 17.63
C GLU A 128 2.35 11.04 16.62
N LEU A 129 3.53 11.58 16.22
CA LEU A 129 4.45 10.89 15.34
C LEU A 129 5.18 9.76 16.09
N LYS A 130 5.18 8.61 15.47
CA LYS A 130 5.80 7.35 15.91
C LYS A 130 6.76 6.88 14.83
N ALA A 131 8.06 6.86 15.12
CA ALA A 131 9.08 6.39 14.19
C ALA A 131 9.36 4.90 14.41
N VAL A 132 9.14 4.09 13.39
CA VAL A 132 9.39 2.64 13.40
C VAL A 132 10.47 2.32 12.40
N ARG A 133 11.51 1.61 12.81
CA ARG A 133 12.62 1.21 11.93
C ARG A 133 12.60 -0.29 11.71
N HIS A 134 12.59 -0.71 10.45
CA HIS A 134 12.84 -2.09 10.07
C HIS A 134 14.33 -2.38 10.04
N VAL A 135 14.70 -3.55 10.54
CA VAL A 135 16.09 -4.03 10.51
C VAL A 135 16.47 -4.46 9.08
N ILE A 136 15.51 -5.01 8.35
CA ILE A 136 15.68 -5.50 6.98
C ILE A 136 14.65 -4.80 6.09
N ASN A 137 15.09 -4.30 4.92
CA ASN A 137 14.17 -3.79 3.91
C ASN A 137 13.23 -4.91 3.42
N ARG A 138 11.95 -4.75 3.66
CA ARG A 138 10.89 -5.69 3.28
C ARG A 138 10.12 -5.26 2.05
N GLY A 139 10.30 -4.01 1.64
CA GLY A 139 9.54 -3.37 0.60
C GLY A 139 8.26 -2.69 1.11
N LYS A 140 7.66 -1.86 0.25
CA LYS A 140 6.51 -1.00 0.58
C LYS A 140 5.35 -1.78 1.21
N GLY A 141 4.99 -2.94 0.65
CA GLY A 141 3.91 -3.77 1.18
C GLY A 141 4.21 -4.31 2.58
N GLY A 142 5.46 -4.65 2.88
CA GLY A 142 5.89 -5.07 4.20
C GLY A 142 5.75 -3.96 5.24
N ALA A 143 6.21 -2.75 4.89
CA ALA A 143 6.11 -1.56 5.74
C ALA A 143 4.66 -1.17 6.00
N VAL A 144 3.82 -1.10 4.95
CA VAL A 144 2.39 -0.80 5.07
C VAL A 144 1.69 -1.84 5.95
N THR A 145 1.90 -3.13 5.68
CA THR A 145 1.23 -4.18 6.45
C THR A 145 1.60 -4.13 7.93
N GLN A 146 2.87 -3.89 8.26
CA GLN A 146 3.26 -3.76 9.66
C GLN A 146 2.62 -2.54 10.32
N GLY A 147 2.64 -1.37 9.66
CA GLY A 147 1.99 -0.17 10.16
C GLY A 147 0.49 -0.39 10.41
N MET A 148 -0.21 -1.01 9.46
CA MET A 148 -1.62 -1.34 9.60
C MET A 148 -1.89 -2.31 10.76
N MET A 149 -1.06 -3.35 10.91
CA MET A 149 -1.18 -4.31 12.01
C MET A 149 -0.92 -3.73 13.41
N CYS A 150 -0.28 -2.57 13.48
CA CYS A 150 0.04 -1.88 14.73
C CYS A 150 -0.84 -0.64 14.99
N ALA A 151 -1.72 -0.31 14.05
CA ALA A 151 -2.54 0.90 14.07
C ALA A 151 -3.66 0.86 15.11
N LEU A 152 -3.93 2.01 15.73
CA LEU A 152 -4.93 2.17 16.79
C LEU A 152 -6.14 3.05 16.37
N GLY A 153 -6.21 3.48 15.11
CA GLY A 153 -7.28 4.33 14.58
C GLY A 153 -8.59 3.59 14.34
N ARG A 154 -9.72 4.31 14.39
CA ARG A 154 -11.01 3.85 13.85
C ARG A 154 -10.95 3.71 12.34
N HIS A 155 -10.28 4.66 11.70
CA HIS A 155 -9.93 4.61 10.29
C HIS A 155 -8.42 4.51 10.17
N LEU A 156 -7.97 3.68 9.24
CA LEU A 156 -6.56 3.48 8.95
C LEU A 156 -6.30 3.87 7.51
N MET A 157 -5.28 4.68 7.28
CA MET A 157 -4.87 4.98 5.93
C MET A 157 -3.37 4.78 5.75
N PHE A 158 -2.96 4.49 4.53
CA PHE A 158 -1.58 4.69 4.14
C PHE A 158 -1.48 5.69 2.98
N CYS A 159 -0.39 6.45 2.98
CA CYS A 159 -0.04 7.36 1.89
C CYS A 159 1.44 7.29 1.58
N ASP A 160 1.80 7.57 0.32
CA ASP A 160 3.19 7.59 -0.12
C ASP A 160 3.96 8.75 0.51
N ALA A 161 5.23 8.52 0.85
CA ALA A 161 6.11 9.47 1.52
C ALA A 161 6.54 10.67 0.64
N ASP A 162 6.24 10.63 -0.67
CA ASP A 162 6.69 11.62 -1.63
C ASP A 162 5.80 12.88 -1.73
N GLY A 163 4.66 12.89 -1.04
CA GLY A 163 3.72 14.02 -1.08
C GLY A 163 3.01 14.20 -2.42
N ALA A 164 3.03 13.21 -3.32
CA ALA A 164 2.42 13.31 -4.64
C ALA A 164 0.90 13.50 -4.60
N THR A 165 0.22 13.01 -3.57
CA THR A 165 -1.21 13.20 -3.36
C THR A 165 -1.45 14.25 -2.28
N ARG A 166 -2.33 15.24 -2.55
CA ARG A 166 -2.73 16.23 -1.56
C ARG A 166 -3.39 15.54 -0.36
N PHE A 167 -2.84 15.72 0.84
CA PHE A 167 -3.32 15.00 2.02
C PHE A 167 -4.77 15.35 2.41
N SER A 168 -5.20 16.60 2.18
CA SER A 168 -6.58 17.03 2.49
C SER A 168 -7.66 16.29 1.71
N ASP A 169 -7.33 15.59 0.62
CA ASP A 169 -8.27 14.77 -0.13
C ASP A 169 -8.76 13.55 0.68
N ILE A 170 -8.13 13.28 1.83
CA ILE A 170 -8.59 12.26 2.80
C ILE A 170 -10.03 12.52 3.27
N ASP A 171 -10.48 13.78 3.33
CA ASP A 171 -11.85 14.11 3.76
C ASP A 171 -12.90 13.42 2.87
N ALA A 172 -12.64 13.34 1.56
CA ALA A 172 -13.53 12.65 0.63
C ALA A 172 -13.52 11.11 0.82
N LEU A 173 -12.38 10.53 1.22
CA LEU A 173 -12.29 9.11 1.55
C LEU A 173 -12.99 8.81 2.88
N LEU A 174 -12.80 9.66 3.88
CA LEU A 174 -13.46 9.56 5.19
C LEU A 174 -14.99 9.65 5.07
N GLU A 175 -15.50 10.55 4.22
CA GLU A 175 -16.93 10.65 3.94
C GLU A 175 -17.51 9.33 3.44
N LYS A 176 -16.80 8.64 2.53
CA LYS A 176 -17.20 7.31 2.06
C LYS A 176 -17.11 6.25 3.17
N ALA A 177 -16.06 6.32 3.98
CA ALA A 177 -15.83 5.36 5.05
C ALA A 177 -16.89 5.46 6.17
N GLN A 178 -17.44 6.63 6.43
CA GLN A 178 -18.50 6.81 7.43
C GLN A 178 -19.83 6.16 7.03
N GLN A 179 -20.03 5.86 5.75
CA GLN A 179 -21.28 5.30 5.24
C GLN A 179 -21.44 3.79 5.46
N GLN A 180 -20.35 3.09 5.79
CA GLN A 180 -20.33 1.63 5.89
C GLN A 180 -19.39 1.15 7.00
N THR A 181 -19.77 0.08 7.69
CA THR A 181 -18.95 -0.51 8.76
C THR A 181 -17.66 -1.12 8.22
N GLN A 182 -17.72 -1.75 7.04
CA GLN A 182 -16.56 -2.33 6.37
C GLN A 182 -16.43 -1.72 4.99
N ILE A 183 -15.31 -1.04 4.72
CA ILE A 183 -15.06 -0.39 3.45
C ILE A 183 -13.56 -0.17 3.22
N VAL A 184 -13.17 -0.22 1.95
CA VAL A 184 -11.88 0.26 1.44
C VAL A 184 -12.15 1.43 0.49
N ALA A 185 -11.68 2.62 0.80
CA ALA A 185 -11.72 3.78 -0.07
C ALA A 185 -10.33 4.02 -0.69
N ILE A 186 -10.27 4.13 -2.00
CA ILE A 186 -9.03 4.26 -2.77
C ILE A 186 -9.01 5.59 -3.50
N GLY A 187 -7.91 6.33 -3.38
CA GLY A 187 -7.65 7.48 -4.22
C GLY A 187 -7.53 7.06 -5.70
N SER A 188 -8.10 7.83 -6.61
CA SER A 188 -8.00 7.58 -8.06
C SER A 188 -7.45 8.80 -8.77
N ARG A 189 -6.35 8.60 -9.50
CA ARG A 189 -5.66 9.62 -10.30
C ARG A 189 -6.28 9.81 -11.69
N ASN A 190 -7.26 9.01 -12.05
CA ASN A 190 -7.80 8.94 -13.42
C ASN A 190 -8.64 10.15 -13.85
N ASN A 191 -9.11 10.98 -12.92
CA ASN A 191 -9.92 12.17 -13.26
C ASN A 191 -9.08 13.41 -13.63
N GLN A 192 -7.76 13.32 -13.59
CA GLN A 192 -6.88 14.43 -13.98
C GLN A 192 -6.89 14.73 -15.49
N ALA A 193 -7.40 13.82 -16.33
CA ALA A 193 -7.63 14.11 -17.74
C ALA A 193 -8.60 15.29 -17.99
N LEU A 194 -9.37 15.70 -16.98
CA LEU A 194 -10.28 16.84 -17.02
C LEU A 194 -9.62 18.17 -16.59
N SER A 195 -8.45 18.12 -15.95
CA SER A 195 -7.76 19.33 -15.42
C SER A 195 -6.67 19.91 -16.35
N GLY A 196 -6.57 19.43 -17.59
CA GLY A 196 -5.75 20.07 -18.64
C GLY A 196 -4.24 19.88 -18.53
N THR A 197 -3.71 19.22 -17.53
CA THR A 197 -2.29 18.84 -17.45
C THR A 197 -2.08 17.49 -18.16
N VAL A 198 -1.97 17.54 -19.47
CA VAL A 198 -1.55 16.37 -20.28
C VAL A 198 -0.05 16.16 -20.04
N VAL A 199 0.30 15.27 -19.11
CA VAL A 199 1.66 14.72 -19.06
C VAL A 199 1.85 13.87 -20.31
N GLU A 200 2.76 14.23 -21.21
CA GLU A 200 3.15 13.38 -22.35
C GLU A 200 3.66 12.03 -21.84
N ARG A 201 2.78 11.06 -21.79
CA ARG A 201 3.14 9.69 -21.40
C ARG A 201 3.77 9.00 -22.60
N SER A 202 4.98 8.46 -22.44
CA SER A 202 5.59 7.57 -23.43
C SER A 202 4.60 6.45 -23.82
N HIS A 203 4.41 6.21 -25.13
CA HIS A 203 3.54 5.15 -25.66
C HIS A 203 3.85 3.78 -25.06
N VAL A 204 5.13 3.51 -24.76
CA VAL A 204 5.58 2.29 -24.08
C VAL A 204 5.01 2.18 -22.68
N ARG A 205 5.03 3.27 -21.91
CA ARG A 205 4.46 3.32 -20.54
C ARG A 205 2.94 3.08 -20.56
N ALA A 206 2.25 3.69 -21.53
CA ALA A 206 0.80 3.50 -21.69
C ALA A 206 0.44 2.05 -22.05
N PHE A 207 1.21 1.41 -22.95
CA PHE A 207 1.01 0.02 -23.34
C PHE A 207 1.27 -0.95 -22.18
N LEU A 208 2.34 -0.74 -21.43
CA LEU A 208 2.65 -1.55 -20.23
C LEU A 208 1.56 -1.39 -19.15
N GLN A 209 1.07 -0.17 -18.94
CA GLN A 209 -0.01 0.09 -18.01
C GLN A 209 -1.33 -0.59 -18.43
N TRP A 210 -1.67 -0.52 -19.72
CA TRP A 210 -2.83 -1.23 -20.25
C TRP A 210 -2.71 -2.76 -20.12
N GLY A 211 -1.54 -3.32 -20.47
CA GLY A 211 -1.27 -4.74 -20.32
C GLY A 211 -1.35 -5.21 -18.87
N PHE A 212 -0.77 -4.43 -17.94
CA PHE A 212 -0.84 -4.72 -16.51
C PHE A 212 -2.28 -4.64 -15.97
N HIS A 213 -3.04 -3.62 -16.34
CA HIS A 213 -4.45 -3.50 -15.94
C HIS A 213 -5.29 -4.69 -16.47
N THR A 214 -5.08 -5.09 -17.72
CA THR A 214 -5.75 -6.25 -18.31
C THR A 214 -5.39 -7.52 -17.54
N TYR A 215 -4.11 -7.70 -17.20
CA TYR A 215 -3.64 -8.85 -16.44
C TYR A 215 -4.24 -8.90 -15.03
N VAL A 216 -4.28 -7.78 -14.31
CA VAL A 216 -4.91 -7.65 -12.98
C VAL A 216 -6.41 -7.97 -13.06
N THR A 217 -7.08 -7.51 -14.12
CA THR A 217 -8.51 -7.80 -14.38
C THR A 217 -8.74 -9.30 -14.60
N ILE A 218 -7.94 -9.96 -15.46
CA ILE A 218 -8.02 -11.42 -15.72
C ILE A 218 -7.82 -12.21 -14.43
N LEU A 219 -6.91 -11.76 -13.56
CA LEU A 219 -6.61 -12.43 -12.29
C LEU A 219 -7.62 -12.12 -11.17
N GLY A 220 -8.67 -11.37 -11.47
CA GLY A 220 -9.85 -11.30 -10.62
C GLY A 220 -10.09 -9.98 -9.91
N VAL A 221 -9.31 -8.91 -10.15
CA VAL A 221 -9.64 -7.58 -9.63
C VAL A 221 -10.41 -6.79 -10.70
N HIS A 222 -11.72 -6.66 -10.50
CA HIS A 222 -12.61 -5.94 -11.39
C HIS A 222 -13.16 -4.68 -10.69
N GLY A 223 -13.52 -3.67 -11.49
CA GLY A 223 -14.23 -2.48 -10.99
C GLY A 223 -13.35 -1.41 -10.36
N VAL A 224 -12.02 -1.61 -10.26
CA VAL A 224 -11.06 -0.62 -9.78
C VAL A 224 -10.14 -0.23 -10.94
N ARG A 225 -10.09 1.07 -11.24
CA ARG A 225 -9.30 1.62 -12.36
C ARG A 225 -7.87 1.95 -11.95
N ASP A 226 -7.68 2.45 -10.72
CA ASP A 226 -6.38 2.83 -10.18
C ASP A 226 -5.99 1.95 -8.99
N THR A 227 -5.65 0.71 -9.27
CA THR A 227 -5.30 -0.29 -8.24
C THR A 227 -4.06 0.05 -7.42
N GLN A 228 -3.15 0.86 -7.99
CA GLN A 228 -1.84 1.16 -7.41
C GLN A 228 -1.71 2.59 -6.85
N CYS A 229 -2.83 3.31 -6.67
CA CYS A 229 -2.78 4.59 -5.98
C CYS A 229 -2.33 4.39 -4.52
N GLY A 230 -1.23 5.03 -4.14
CA GLY A 230 -0.66 4.97 -2.79
C GLY A 230 -1.40 5.86 -1.78
N PHE A 231 -2.72 6.00 -1.91
CA PHE A 231 -3.57 6.79 -1.02
C PHE A 231 -4.86 6.01 -0.76
N LYS A 232 -4.86 5.18 0.28
CA LYS A 232 -5.96 4.26 0.59
C LYS A 232 -6.35 4.33 2.05
N LEU A 233 -7.67 4.36 2.29
CA LEU A 233 -8.30 4.40 3.60
C LEU A 233 -9.11 3.13 3.83
N PHE A 234 -9.07 2.64 5.04
CA PHE A 234 -9.79 1.44 5.50
C PHE A 234 -10.59 1.76 6.76
N SER A 235 -11.81 1.24 6.87
CA SER A 235 -12.39 1.09 8.20
C SER A 235 -11.57 0.07 9.00
N ARG A 236 -11.57 0.16 10.34
CA ARG A 236 -10.83 -0.76 11.20
C ARG A 236 -11.24 -2.21 10.98
N GLU A 237 -12.52 -2.45 10.81
CA GLU A 237 -13.10 -3.78 10.56
C GLU A 237 -12.62 -4.35 9.23
N ALA A 238 -12.57 -3.55 8.16
CA ALA A 238 -12.00 -3.97 6.88
C ALA A 238 -10.50 -4.28 7.02
N ALA A 239 -9.74 -3.44 7.73
CA ALA A 239 -8.33 -3.68 7.98
C ALA A 239 -8.08 -4.97 8.75
N ARG A 240 -8.88 -5.27 9.79
CA ARG A 240 -8.83 -6.52 10.57
C ARG A 240 -9.05 -7.77 9.71
N CYS A 241 -9.88 -7.65 8.69
CA CYS A 241 -10.12 -8.74 7.76
C CYS A 241 -8.98 -8.91 6.74
N ILE A 242 -8.41 -7.83 6.23
CA ILE A 242 -7.49 -7.83 5.10
C ILE A 242 -6.03 -8.07 5.55
N PHE A 243 -5.51 -7.25 6.48
CA PHE A 243 -4.06 -7.19 6.75
C PHE A 243 -3.47 -8.42 7.42
N PRO A 244 -4.18 -9.20 8.27
CA PRO A 244 -3.65 -10.48 8.77
C PRO A 244 -3.40 -11.51 7.67
N GLY A 245 -4.14 -11.44 6.55
CA GLY A 245 -4.00 -12.33 5.40
C GLY A 245 -2.99 -11.85 4.34
N MET A 246 -2.36 -10.70 4.53
CA MET A 246 -1.39 -10.16 3.59
C MET A 246 -0.06 -10.92 3.63
N HIS A 247 0.50 -11.22 2.47
CA HIS A 247 1.76 -11.95 2.32
C HIS A 247 2.78 -11.21 1.45
N VAL A 248 2.33 -10.36 0.53
CA VAL A 248 3.20 -9.67 -0.41
C VAL A 248 3.86 -8.45 0.24
N GLU A 249 5.19 -8.44 0.24
CA GLU A 249 5.97 -7.36 0.86
C GLU A 249 6.38 -6.26 -0.11
N ARG A 250 6.32 -6.53 -1.45
CA ARG A 250 6.74 -5.59 -2.51
C ARG A 250 5.54 -4.89 -3.15
N PHE A 251 5.75 -4.28 -4.32
CA PHE A 251 4.80 -3.37 -4.99
C PHE A 251 3.42 -3.95 -5.32
N ILE A 252 3.29 -5.27 -5.50
CA ILE A 252 2.00 -5.87 -5.86
C ILE A 252 1.04 -6.04 -4.68
N PHE A 253 1.46 -5.67 -3.46
CA PHE A 253 0.62 -5.73 -2.25
C PHE A 253 -0.70 -4.97 -2.41
N ASP A 254 -0.70 -3.88 -3.19
CA ASP A 254 -1.90 -3.10 -3.52
C ASP A 254 -2.99 -3.95 -4.17
N VAL A 255 -2.59 -4.88 -5.05
CA VAL A 255 -3.52 -5.80 -5.72
C VAL A 255 -3.94 -6.92 -4.78
N GLU A 256 -3.05 -7.40 -3.91
CA GLU A 256 -3.38 -8.39 -2.87
C GLU A 256 -4.47 -7.86 -1.92
N ILE A 257 -4.37 -6.60 -1.49
CA ILE A 257 -5.41 -5.92 -0.70
C ILE A 257 -6.78 -6.03 -1.39
N LEU A 258 -6.84 -5.73 -2.69
CA LEU A 258 -8.10 -5.74 -3.45
C LEU A 258 -8.65 -7.15 -3.64
N LEU A 259 -7.78 -8.13 -3.84
CA LEU A 259 -8.19 -9.54 -3.91
C LEU A 259 -8.77 -10.00 -2.57
N LEU A 260 -8.11 -9.70 -1.45
CA LEU A 260 -8.59 -10.05 -0.12
C LEU A 260 -9.90 -9.34 0.23
N ALA A 261 -10.02 -8.05 -0.08
CA ALA A 261 -11.27 -7.31 0.09
C ALA A 261 -12.42 -7.98 -0.68
N ARG A 262 -12.18 -8.37 -1.94
CA ARG A 262 -13.16 -9.04 -2.77
C ARG A 262 -13.56 -10.42 -2.22
N TYR A 263 -12.60 -11.25 -1.82
CA TYR A 263 -12.88 -12.59 -1.25
C TYR A 263 -13.71 -12.50 0.02
N GLN A 264 -13.57 -11.42 0.76
CA GLN A 264 -14.31 -11.20 2.00
C GLN A 264 -15.59 -10.38 1.81
N GLY A 265 -15.94 -10.04 0.56
CA GLY A 265 -17.14 -9.25 0.25
C GLY A 265 -17.09 -7.81 0.75
N ILE A 266 -15.88 -7.26 1.02
CA ILE A 266 -15.69 -5.90 1.50
C ILE A 266 -15.82 -4.93 0.31
N PRO A 267 -16.71 -3.93 0.39
CA PRO A 267 -16.87 -2.93 -0.67
C PRO A 267 -15.59 -2.11 -0.86
N VAL A 268 -15.25 -1.89 -2.14
CA VAL A 268 -14.14 -1.04 -2.56
C VAL A 268 -14.69 0.12 -3.38
N VAL A 269 -14.37 1.35 -3.01
CA VAL A 269 -14.82 2.56 -3.71
C VAL A 269 -13.63 3.40 -4.14
N GLU A 270 -13.67 3.93 -5.36
CA GLU A 270 -12.68 4.89 -5.85
C GLU A 270 -13.15 6.32 -5.62
N VAL A 271 -12.25 7.15 -5.13
CA VAL A 271 -12.48 8.57 -4.84
C VAL A 271 -11.45 9.39 -5.62
N PRO A 272 -11.85 10.36 -6.45
CA PRO A 272 -10.91 11.23 -7.14
C PRO A 272 -10.01 11.98 -6.16
N VAL A 273 -8.70 12.02 -6.45
CA VAL A 273 -7.72 12.75 -5.64
C VAL A 273 -6.85 13.67 -6.50
N ASN A 274 -6.36 14.75 -5.91
CA ASN A 274 -5.41 15.66 -6.53
C ASN A 274 -4.01 15.06 -6.39
N TRP A 275 -3.47 14.60 -7.53
CA TRP A 275 -2.15 13.99 -7.61
C TRP A 275 -1.26 14.77 -8.57
N HIS A 276 0.02 14.90 -8.26
CA HIS A 276 1.03 15.48 -9.15
C HIS A 276 2.24 14.56 -9.23
N GLU A 277 2.94 14.59 -10.35
CA GLU A 277 4.14 13.77 -10.52
C GLU A 277 5.30 14.40 -9.75
N VAL A 278 5.92 13.62 -8.85
CA VAL A 278 7.12 14.03 -8.10
C VAL A 278 8.33 13.32 -8.69
N ALA A 279 9.40 14.05 -8.92
CA ALA A 279 10.66 13.50 -9.40
C ALA A 279 11.28 12.54 -8.37
N GLY A 280 12.15 11.62 -8.84
CA GLY A 280 12.86 10.70 -7.95
C GLY A 280 12.19 9.34 -7.74
N SER A 281 11.35 8.88 -8.68
CA SER A 281 10.82 7.51 -8.65
C SER A 281 11.96 6.49 -8.62
N LYS A 282 11.90 5.58 -7.65
CA LYS A 282 12.89 4.50 -7.44
C LYS A 282 12.52 3.21 -8.19
N MET A 283 11.43 3.22 -8.97
CA MET A 283 10.96 2.06 -9.73
C MET A 283 11.70 1.89 -11.06
N SER A 284 12.23 0.70 -11.29
CA SER A 284 12.69 0.27 -12.61
C SER A 284 11.51 -0.28 -13.41
N ILE A 285 11.05 0.47 -14.43
CA ILE A 285 9.81 0.16 -15.17
C ILE A 285 9.78 -1.29 -15.68
N VAL A 286 10.84 -1.77 -16.31
CA VAL A 286 10.86 -3.12 -16.92
C VAL A 286 11.02 -4.20 -15.85
N ARG A 287 12.04 -4.07 -14.99
CA ARG A 287 12.36 -5.10 -13.99
C ARG A 287 11.21 -5.28 -12.99
N ASP A 288 10.68 -4.16 -12.48
CA ASP A 288 9.65 -4.21 -11.46
C ASP A 288 8.31 -4.66 -12.06
N SER A 289 7.99 -4.32 -13.32
CA SER A 289 6.79 -4.82 -14.01
C SER A 289 6.82 -6.33 -14.19
N ILE A 290 7.95 -6.92 -14.59
CA ILE A 290 8.09 -8.38 -14.70
C ILE A 290 7.95 -9.04 -13.32
N GLN A 291 8.62 -8.47 -12.30
CA GLN A 291 8.52 -8.99 -10.94
C GLN A 291 7.09 -8.93 -10.43
N MET A 292 6.39 -7.82 -10.64
CA MET A 292 4.99 -7.63 -10.25
C MET A 292 4.06 -8.63 -10.94
N ALA A 293 4.28 -8.93 -12.23
CA ALA A 293 3.50 -9.92 -12.96
C ALA A 293 3.69 -11.34 -12.38
N LEU A 294 4.93 -11.72 -12.05
CA LEU A 294 5.22 -13.01 -11.43
C LEU A 294 4.67 -13.11 -10.01
N ASP A 295 4.79 -12.04 -9.22
CA ASP A 295 4.29 -12.00 -7.84
C ASP A 295 2.76 -12.09 -7.84
N LEU A 296 2.07 -11.40 -8.77
CA LEU A 296 0.62 -11.47 -8.90
C LEU A 296 0.14 -12.88 -9.30
N LEU A 297 0.86 -13.54 -10.21
CA LEU A 297 0.56 -14.94 -10.55
C LEU A 297 0.72 -15.86 -9.34
N ALA A 298 1.80 -15.69 -8.56
CA ALA A 298 2.03 -16.46 -7.35
C ALA A 298 0.93 -16.23 -6.29
N VAL A 299 0.55 -14.97 -6.07
CA VAL A 299 -0.57 -14.60 -5.19
C VAL A 299 -1.86 -15.30 -5.63
N ARG A 300 -2.22 -15.18 -6.91
CA ARG A 300 -3.45 -15.79 -7.42
C ARG A 300 -3.47 -17.30 -7.25
N LEU A 301 -2.36 -17.97 -7.53
CA LEU A 301 -2.26 -19.43 -7.38
C LEU A 301 -2.33 -19.85 -5.89
N ASN A 302 -1.73 -19.10 -4.98
CA ASN A 302 -1.80 -19.39 -3.54
C ASN A 302 -3.21 -19.20 -2.96
N TYR A 303 -3.99 -18.25 -3.49
CA TYR A 303 -5.38 -18.03 -3.03
C TYR A 303 -6.42 -18.89 -3.77
N MET A 304 -6.04 -19.66 -4.79
CA MET A 304 -6.91 -20.61 -5.47
C MET A 304 -6.80 -22.03 -4.92
N LEU A 305 -5.72 -22.32 -4.20
CA LEU A 305 -5.44 -23.62 -3.56
C LEU A 305 -5.83 -23.59 -2.08
#